data_85a6f216fda2ca9003c213839a5d3b9b
#
_entry.id   85a6f216fda2ca9003c213839a5d3b9b
#
_cell.length_a   1.000
_cell.length_b   1.000
_cell.length_c   1.000
_cell.angle_alpha   90.00
_cell.angle_beta   90.00
_cell.angle_gamma   90.00
#
_symmetry.space_group_name_H-M   'P 1'
#
loop_
_entity.id
_entity.type
_entity.pdbx_description
1 polymer ?
#
loop_
_entity_poly.entity_id
_entity_poly.type
_entity_poly.pdbx_seq_one_letter_code
_entity_poly.pdbx_strand_id
1 'polypeptide(L)'
;MLKGAREYRFEKLAHALARKSHTTVLEVDLDAMIHNLNYFRSKLDFRTRLVAMVKAGSYGAGDFEVAQMLQHQGVDYLAVAFADEGVLLRERGITMPVVVLNADADSFDQMIANRLEPEIYSFRSLADFADAVSHAGETRYPVHIKLDTGMHRLGFMEGEIGRLCEVLPTLPAVKVASVFSHLNCADMPGEDAYTREQIARYDRMSAAVAASLPYSVIRHTANSAAIERFPEARFDMCRLGLGLYGFGWEHNAGLRPVSALKTRIVQIKRLEAGDAVGYGRAGKLLRPTVTATVPIGYADGLDRHLGCGRWSMRVAGRPAPIVGRVCMDSCMIDITDIPGVGEGDEVTVFSAEPGNDLETMARVLDTIPYEIMTSVSSRVKRIYLKE
;
A
#
# COMPACT_ATOMS: atom_id res chain seq x y z
N MET A 1 2.47 -19.76 -9.83
CA MET A 1 2.27 -18.61 -10.74
C MET A 1 2.01 -19.18 -12.13
N LEU A 2 0.94 -18.73 -12.80
CA LEU A 2 0.67 -19.07 -14.22
C LEU A 2 1.22 -17.93 -15.08
N LYS A 3 2.01 -18.23 -16.09
CA LYS A 3 2.58 -17.28 -17.04
C LYS A 3 2.05 -17.56 -18.44
N GLY A 4 1.73 -16.52 -19.19
CA GLY A 4 1.30 -16.62 -20.58
C GLY A 4 0.80 -15.29 -21.11
N ALA A 5 0.69 -15.17 -22.44
CA ALA A 5 0.19 -13.97 -23.07
C ALA A 5 -1.28 -13.71 -22.68
N ARG A 6 -1.66 -12.45 -22.55
CA ARG A 6 -3.01 -12.02 -22.12
C ARG A 6 -4.13 -12.56 -23.02
N GLU A 7 -3.86 -12.82 -24.29
CA GLU A 7 -4.81 -13.40 -25.24
C GLU A 7 -5.33 -14.80 -24.82
N TYR A 8 -4.54 -15.58 -24.08
CA TYR A 8 -4.92 -16.92 -23.61
C TYR A 8 -5.73 -16.92 -22.31
N ARG A 9 -6.00 -15.76 -21.73
CA ARG A 9 -6.86 -15.59 -20.55
C ARG A 9 -6.51 -16.55 -19.41
N PHE A 10 -5.20 -16.66 -19.08
CA PHE A 10 -4.70 -17.54 -18.02
C PHE A 10 -5.27 -17.22 -16.65
N GLU A 11 -5.84 -16.02 -16.45
CA GLU A 11 -6.60 -15.67 -15.26
C GLU A 11 -7.75 -16.65 -15.01
N LYS A 12 -8.41 -17.20 -16.05
CA LYS A 12 -9.46 -18.20 -15.88
C LYS A 12 -8.92 -19.50 -15.30
N LEU A 13 -7.72 -19.92 -15.70
CA LEU A 13 -7.05 -21.09 -15.14
C LEU A 13 -6.59 -20.82 -13.69
N ALA A 14 -6.06 -19.64 -13.41
CA ALA A 14 -5.70 -19.22 -12.05
C ALA A 14 -6.91 -19.25 -11.13
N HIS A 15 -8.07 -18.77 -11.58
CA HIS A 15 -9.34 -18.86 -10.85
C HIS A 15 -9.72 -20.31 -10.54
N ALA A 16 -9.64 -21.20 -11.51
CA ALA A 16 -10.01 -22.60 -11.36
C ALA A 16 -9.08 -23.35 -10.37
N LEU A 17 -7.81 -22.97 -10.30
CA LEU A 17 -6.79 -23.61 -9.44
C LEU A 17 -6.68 -22.96 -8.05
N ALA A 18 -7.31 -21.84 -7.82
CA ALA A 18 -7.22 -21.14 -6.55
C ALA A 18 -7.95 -21.91 -5.41
N ARG A 19 -7.28 -22.06 -4.26
CA ARG A 19 -7.82 -22.80 -3.10
C ARG A 19 -9.04 -22.14 -2.46
N LYS A 20 -9.18 -20.80 -2.55
CA LYS A 20 -10.35 -20.07 -2.03
C LYS A 20 -11.49 -20.15 -3.02
N SER A 21 -12.71 -20.41 -2.55
CA SER A 21 -13.92 -20.55 -3.38
C SER A 21 -14.63 -19.22 -3.67
N HIS A 22 -14.25 -18.13 -3.04
CA HIS A 22 -14.88 -16.81 -3.23
C HIS A 22 -14.75 -16.36 -4.69
N THR A 23 -15.87 -15.92 -5.28
CA THR A 23 -15.94 -15.51 -6.69
C THR A 23 -15.40 -14.10 -6.93
N THR A 24 -15.39 -13.27 -5.88
CA THR A 24 -14.77 -11.94 -5.91
C THR A 24 -13.26 -12.06 -5.85
N VAL A 25 -12.57 -11.34 -6.71
CA VAL A 25 -11.11 -11.37 -6.86
C VAL A 25 -10.52 -9.98 -7.01
N LEU A 26 -9.35 -9.79 -6.43
CA LEU A 26 -8.50 -8.65 -6.71
C LEU A 26 -7.40 -9.11 -7.68
N GLU A 27 -7.47 -8.63 -8.91
CA GLU A 27 -6.37 -8.81 -9.87
C GLU A 27 -5.28 -7.81 -9.54
N VAL A 28 -4.03 -8.28 -9.52
CA VAL A 28 -2.83 -7.48 -9.24
C VAL A 28 -1.85 -7.67 -10.39
N ASP A 29 -1.60 -6.62 -11.14
CA ASP A 29 -0.69 -6.61 -12.29
C ASP A 29 0.75 -6.34 -11.82
N LEU A 30 1.56 -7.40 -11.74
CA LEU A 30 2.97 -7.31 -11.33
C LEU A 30 3.84 -6.64 -12.38
N ASP A 31 3.49 -6.72 -13.67
CA ASP A 31 4.24 -6.04 -14.73
C ASP A 31 3.98 -4.53 -14.71
N ALA A 32 2.76 -4.12 -14.36
CA ALA A 32 2.46 -2.72 -14.06
C ALA A 32 3.28 -2.22 -12.85
N MET A 33 3.42 -3.02 -11.80
CA MET A 33 4.28 -2.66 -10.66
C MET A 33 5.75 -2.52 -11.07
N ILE A 34 6.28 -3.45 -11.88
CA ILE A 34 7.66 -3.38 -12.40
C ILE A 34 7.83 -2.13 -13.27
N HIS A 35 6.86 -1.81 -14.11
CA HIS A 35 6.86 -0.57 -14.89
C HIS A 35 6.95 0.65 -13.98
N ASN A 36 6.11 0.72 -12.96
CA ASN A 36 6.08 1.83 -12.00
C ASN A 36 7.40 1.94 -11.22
N LEU A 37 7.95 0.81 -10.76
CA LEU A 37 9.26 0.77 -10.13
C LEU A 37 10.35 1.38 -11.04
N ASN A 38 10.37 0.99 -12.32
CA ASN A 38 11.34 1.48 -13.28
C ASN A 38 11.11 2.96 -13.63
N TYR A 39 9.86 3.43 -13.67
CA TYR A 39 9.55 4.85 -13.79
C TYR A 39 10.19 5.67 -12.66
N PHE A 40 10.04 5.24 -11.40
CA PHE A 40 10.68 5.94 -10.29
C PHE A 40 12.20 5.80 -10.30
N ARG A 41 12.75 4.65 -10.66
CA ARG A 41 14.19 4.46 -10.83
C ARG A 41 14.77 5.40 -11.88
N SER A 42 14.07 5.66 -12.96
CA SER A 42 14.54 6.58 -14.02
C SER A 42 14.67 8.04 -13.57
N LYS A 43 14.04 8.41 -12.45
CA LYS A 43 14.14 9.74 -11.85
C LYS A 43 15.26 9.88 -10.83
N LEU A 44 15.92 8.78 -10.48
CA LEU A 44 16.98 8.71 -9.47
C LEU A 44 18.35 8.57 -10.10
N ASP A 45 19.36 9.03 -9.37
CA ASP A 45 20.76 8.70 -9.70
C ASP A 45 20.98 7.19 -9.50
N PHE A 46 21.86 6.58 -10.30
CA PHE A 46 22.17 5.15 -10.23
C PHE A 46 22.68 4.66 -8.86
N ARG A 47 23.18 5.58 -8.02
CA ARG A 47 23.64 5.30 -6.65
C ARG A 47 22.55 5.42 -5.61
N THR A 48 21.43 6.04 -5.95
CA THR A 48 20.32 6.24 -5.01
C THR A 48 19.59 4.92 -4.78
N ARG A 49 19.57 4.46 -3.54
CA ARG A 49 18.90 3.23 -3.13
C ARG A 49 17.40 3.41 -3.04
N LEU A 50 16.66 2.29 -3.07
CA LEU A 50 15.22 2.26 -2.93
C LEU A 50 14.75 1.35 -1.79
N VAL A 51 13.88 1.90 -0.96
CA VAL A 51 13.03 1.12 -0.06
C VAL A 51 11.65 1.00 -0.70
N ALA A 52 11.14 -0.20 -0.89
CA ALA A 52 9.76 -0.43 -1.30
C ALA A 52 8.86 -0.69 -0.08
N MET A 53 7.75 0.03 -0.02
CA MET A 53 6.78 -0.09 1.07
C MET A 53 5.83 -1.24 0.77
N VAL A 54 5.86 -2.29 1.60
CA VAL A 54 5.02 -3.50 1.47
C VAL A 54 4.14 -3.75 2.70
N LYS A 55 3.97 -2.75 3.55
CA LYS A 55 3.11 -2.78 4.73
C LYS A 55 1.64 -2.99 4.38
N ALA A 56 0.84 -3.43 5.35
CA ALA A 56 -0.58 -3.72 5.20
C ALA A 56 -0.87 -4.65 4.01
N GLY A 57 -0.12 -5.76 3.93
CA GLY A 57 -0.24 -6.70 2.82
C GLY A 57 0.06 -6.06 1.47
N SER A 58 1.18 -5.32 1.36
CA SER A 58 1.52 -4.56 0.16
C SER A 58 0.37 -3.66 -0.29
N TYR A 59 -0.15 -2.86 0.65
CA TYR A 59 -1.32 -1.98 0.44
C TYR A 59 -2.54 -2.76 -0.08
N GLY A 60 -2.78 -3.96 0.47
CA GLY A 60 -3.87 -4.83 0.08
C GLY A 60 -3.62 -5.68 -1.16
N ALA A 61 -2.52 -5.47 -1.88
CA ALA A 61 -2.19 -6.23 -3.08
C ALA A 61 -1.70 -7.67 -2.80
N GLY A 62 -1.38 -7.98 -1.53
CA GLY A 62 -0.90 -9.29 -1.09
C GLY A 62 0.56 -9.26 -0.62
N ASP A 63 0.90 -10.14 0.30
CA ASP A 63 2.15 -10.05 1.05
C ASP A 63 3.36 -10.55 0.26
N PHE A 64 3.35 -11.81 -0.09
CA PHE A 64 4.55 -12.52 -0.56
C PHE A 64 4.89 -12.25 -2.03
N GLU A 65 3.92 -12.34 -2.93
CA GLU A 65 4.17 -12.27 -4.37
C GLU A 65 4.73 -10.91 -4.78
N VAL A 66 4.26 -9.83 -4.16
CA VAL A 66 4.78 -8.48 -4.36
C VAL A 66 6.20 -8.37 -3.79
N ALA A 67 6.43 -8.81 -2.56
CA ALA A 67 7.75 -8.78 -1.93
C ALA A 67 8.77 -9.63 -2.70
N GLN A 68 8.37 -10.81 -3.18
CA GLN A 68 9.22 -11.69 -4.01
C GLN A 68 9.57 -11.03 -5.35
N MET A 69 8.60 -10.40 -6.00
CA MET A 69 8.84 -9.65 -7.23
C MET A 69 9.85 -8.52 -6.99
N LEU A 70 9.68 -7.73 -5.92
CA LEU A 70 10.57 -6.64 -5.57
C LEU A 70 11.99 -7.14 -5.25
N GLN A 71 12.13 -8.25 -4.53
CA GLN A 71 13.42 -8.90 -4.28
C GLN A 71 14.11 -9.30 -5.59
N HIS A 72 13.38 -9.90 -6.55
CA HIS A 72 13.92 -10.24 -7.86
C HIS A 72 14.28 -9.01 -8.70
N GLN A 73 13.58 -7.89 -8.51
CA GLN A 73 13.89 -6.63 -9.18
C GLN A 73 15.07 -5.89 -8.52
N GLY A 74 15.69 -6.46 -7.47
CA GLY A 74 16.87 -5.88 -6.83
C GLY A 74 16.59 -4.53 -6.15
N VAL A 75 15.46 -4.41 -5.46
CA VAL A 75 15.20 -3.29 -4.53
C VAL A 75 16.09 -3.48 -3.29
N ASP A 76 16.62 -2.39 -2.72
CA ASP A 76 17.61 -2.49 -1.63
C ASP A 76 16.99 -2.89 -0.30
N TYR A 77 15.78 -2.40 0.02
CA TYR A 77 15.06 -2.66 1.26
C TYR A 77 13.57 -2.85 1.01
N LEU A 78 12.93 -3.66 1.83
CA LEU A 78 11.48 -3.61 2.04
C LEU A 78 11.18 -2.90 3.35
N ALA A 79 10.00 -2.29 3.45
CA ALA A 79 9.53 -1.72 4.71
C ALA A 79 8.09 -2.16 5.01
N VAL A 80 7.90 -2.67 6.21
CA VAL A 80 6.63 -3.11 6.78
C VAL A 80 6.22 -2.22 7.95
N ALA A 81 4.98 -2.32 8.40
CA ALA A 81 4.51 -1.54 9.54
C ALA A 81 4.88 -2.20 10.87
N PHE A 82 4.68 -3.50 11.02
CA PHE A 82 4.84 -4.27 12.25
C PHE A 82 5.74 -5.50 12.04
N ALA A 83 6.29 -6.03 13.14
CA ALA A 83 7.19 -7.18 13.13
C ALA A 83 6.55 -8.42 12.50
N ASP A 84 5.28 -8.71 12.80
CA ASP A 84 4.56 -9.88 12.28
C ASP A 84 4.53 -9.90 10.74
N GLU A 85 4.38 -8.76 10.09
CA GLU A 85 4.45 -8.67 8.62
C GLU A 85 5.85 -9.08 8.11
N GLY A 86 6.90 -8.61 8.78
CA GLY A 86 8.29 -8.96 8.44
C GLY A 86 8.58 -10.45 8.65
N VAL A 87 8.11 -11.03 9.77
CA VAL A 87 8.23 -12.46 10.08
C VAL A 87 7.56 -13.29 8.99
N LEU A 88 6.33 -12.94 8.61
CA LEU A 88 5.61 -13.63 7.53
C LEU A 88 6.40 -13.61 6.21
N LEU A 89 7.06 -12.49 5.88
CA LEU A 89 7.92 -12.41 4.71
C LEU A 89 9.13 -13.36 4.82
N ARG A 90 9.77 -13.44 6.01
CA ARG A 90 10.89 -14.37 6.26
C ARG A 90 10.48 -15.83 6.14
N GLU A 91 9.35 -16.21 6.76
CA GLU A 91 8.80 -17.59 6.68
C GLU A 91 8.55 -18.03 5.23
N ARG A 92 8.26 -17.07 4.36
CA ARG A 92 8.04 -17.30 2.94
C ARG A 92 9.29 -17.19 2.06
N GLY A 93 10.47 -16.95 2.65
CA GLY A 93 11.76 -16.98 1.97
C GLY A 93 12.26 -15.64 1.43
N ILE A 94 11.73 -14.52 1.90
CA ILE A 94 12.30 -13.20 1.63
C ILE A 94 13.57 -13.03 2.48
N THR A 95 14.71 -12.78 1.83
CA THR A 95 16.03 -12.71 2.47
C THR A 95 16.63 -11.31 2.50
N MET A 96 16.14 -10.41 1.66
CA MET A 96 16.62 -9.02 1.61
C MET A 96 16.31 -8.27 2.92
N PRO A 97 17.00 -7.14 3.22
CA PRO A 97 16.73 -6.33 4.41
C PRO A 97 15.28 -5.86 4.49
N VAL A 98 14.68 -5.96 5.69
CA VAL A 98 13.30 -5.54 5.98
C VAL A 98 13.29 -4.60 7.16
N VAL A 99 12.83 -3.37 6.94
CA VAL A 99 12.67 -2.34 7.98
C VAL A 99 11.28 -2.43 8.59
N VAL A 100 11.19 -2.40 9.92
CA VAL A 100 9.93 -2.36 10.68
C VAL A 100 9.73 -0.95 11.23
N LEU A 101 8.63 -0.27 10.79
CA LEU A 101 8.39 1.14 11.08
C LEU A 101 7.71 1.43 12.42
N ASN A 102 7.02 0.46 13.01
CA ASN A 102 6.42 0.56 14.34
C ASN A 102 6.95 -0.59 15.20
N ALA A 103 8.26 -0.58 15.41
CA ALA A 103 8.91 -1.55 16.29
C ALA A 103 8.56 -1.23 17.76
N ASP A 104 8.09 -2.22 18.49
CA ASP A 104 7.78 -2.14 19.91
C ASP A 104 8.59 -3.17 20.71
N ALA A 105 8.70 -2.94 22.01
CA ALA A 105 9.54 -3.76 22.91
C ALA A 105 9.12 -5.23 22.94
N ASP A 106 7.83 -5.51 22.81
CA ASP A 106 7.29 -6.88 22.88
C ASP A 106 7.69 -7.70 21.63
N SER A 107 8.07 -7.02 20.54
CA SER A 107 8.45 -7.65 19.27
C SER A 107 9.97 -7.77 19.06
N PHE A 108 10.81 -7.18 19.92
CA PHE A 108 12.27 -7.10 19.68
C PHE A 108 12.94 -8.46 19.56
N ASP A 109 12.64 -9.42 20.43
CA ASP A 109 13.22 -10.77 20.38
C ASP A 109 12.88 -11.46 19.03
N GLN A 110 11.61 -11.33 18.61
CA GLN A 110 11.15 -11.87 17.34
C GLN A 110 11.82 -11.18 16.14
N MET A 111 12.02 -9.85 16.21
CA MET A 111 12.73 -9.10 15.19
C MET A 111 14.18 -9.54 15.07
N ILE A 112 14.89 -9.70 16.18
CA ILE A 112 16.29 -10.15 16.21
C ILE A 112 16.40 -11.57 15.64
N ALA A 113 15.55 -12.50 16.07
CA ALA A 113 15.52 -13.88 15.59
C ALA A 113 15.27 -13.98 14.07
N ASN A 114 14.52 -13.04 13.50
CA ASN A 114 14.19 -13.00 12.08
C ASN A 114 15.00 -11.97 11.27
N ARG A 115 16.03 -11.35 11.86
CA ARG A 115 16.87 -10.34 11.21
C ARG A 115 16.06 -9.22 10.57
N LEU A 116 15.11 -8.66 11.32
CA LEU A 116 14.32 -7.49 10.95
C LEU A 116 14.94 -6.24 11.56
N GLU A 117 15.01 -5.16 10.79
CA GLU A 117 15.72 -3.93 11.17
C GLU A 117 14.72 -2.89 11.71
N PRO A 118 14.81 -2.48 13.00
CA PRO A 118 13.82 -1.57 13.59
C PRO A 118 14.02 -0.10 13.20
N GLU A 119 12.90 0.62 13.04
CA GLU A 119 12.85 2.06 13.23
C GLU A 119 13.01 2.37 14.72
N ILE A 120 13.97 3.26 15.06
CA ILE A 120 14.22 3.77 16.41
C ILE A 120 13.86 5.25 16.45
N TYR A 121 12.93 5.62 17.30
CA TYR A 121 12.31 6.94 17.31
C TYR A 121 12.37 7.67 18.65
N SER A 122 12.96 7.04 19.68
CA SER A 122 13.11 7.63 21.01
C SER A 122 14.31 7.04 21.75
N PHE A 123 14.78 7.73 22.79
CA PHE A 123 15.84 7.19 23.67
C PHE A 123 15.43 5.90 24.38
N ARG A 124 14.15 5.78 24.73
CA ARG A 124 13.62 4.56 25.33
C ARG A 124 13.70 3.40 24.33
N SER A 125 13.17 3.53 23.13
CA SER A 125 13.22 2.48 22.12
C SER A 125 14.66 2.11 21.76
N LEU A 126 15.59 3.08 21.76
CA LEU A 126 17.02 2.86 21.54
C LEU A 126 17.65 2.01 22.64
N ALA A 127 17.39 2.34 23.91
CA ALA A 127 17.93 1.61 25.05
C ALA A 127 17.35 0.19 25.13
N ASP A 128 16.01 0.07 25.08
CA ASP A 128 15.32 -1.21 25.17
C ASP A 128 15.77 -2.17 24.04
N PHE A 129 15.96 -1.65 22.80
CA PHE A 129 16.44 -2.49 21.70
C PHE A 129 17.91 -2.87 21.83
N ALA A 130 18.79 -1.93 22.28
CA ALA A 130 20.19 -2.24 22.51
C ALA A 130 20.36 -3.32 23.60
N ASP A 131 19.54 -3.27 24.64
CA ASP A 131 19.50 -4.30 25.69
C ASP A 131 19.04 -5.66 25.15
N ALA A 132 17.96 -5.69 24.34
CA ALA A 132 17.50 -6.93 23.70
C ALA A 132 18.57 -7.56 22.78
N VAL A 133 19.25 -6.75 21.97
CA VAL A 133 20.36 -7.21 21.11
C VAL A 133 21.49 -7.81 21.97
N SER A 134 21.86 -7.14 23.08
CA SER A 134 22.88 -7.61 23.99
C SER A 134 22.51 -8.94 24.66
N HIS A 135 21.24 -9.08 25.08
CA HIS A 135 20.72 -10.34 25.65
C HIS A 135 20.71 -11.48 24.62
N ALA A 136 20.49 -11.18 23.36
CA ALA A 136 20.58 -12.15 22.26
C ALA A 136 22.03 -12.54 21.92
N GLY A 137 23.03 -11.91 22.53
CA GLY A 137 24.46 -12.14 22.23
C GLY A 137 24.92 -11.54 20.92
N GLU A 138 24.14 -10.64 20.32
CA GLU A 138 24.43 -9.98 19.06
C GLU A 138 25.12 -8.63 19.29
N THR A 139 25.80 -8.12 18.28
CA THR A 139 26.45 -6.82 18.30
C THR A 139 26.32 -6.13 16.96
N ARG A 140 26.40 -4.79 16.94
CA ARG A 140 26.31 -4.00 15.72
C ARG A 140 25.05 -4.29 14.89
N TYR A 141 23.92 -4.56 15.56
CA TYR A 141 22.65 -4.85 14.89
C TYR A 141 22.17 -3.61 14.15
N PRO A 142 21.74 -3.73 12.86
CA PRO A 142 21.33 -2.58 12.07
C PRO A 142 20.02 -1.96 12.60
N VAL A 143 20.03 -0.63 12.75
CA VAL A 143 18.86 0.16 13.17
C VAL A 143 18.70 1.39 12.29
N HIS A 144 17.47 1.89 12.18
CA HIS A 144 17.11 3.06 11.38
C HIS A 144 16.61 4.18 12.30
N ILE A 145 17.38 5.27 12.41
CA ILE A 145 17.04 6.38 13.28
C ILE A 145 16.01 7.28 12.61
N LYS A 146 14.87 7.46 13.27
CA LYS A 146 13.81 8.35 12.81
C LYS A 146 13.99 9.75 13.40
N LEU A 147 13.96 10.76 12.54
CA LEU A 147 13.95 12.17 12.90
C LEU A 147 12.55 12.75 12.66
N ASP A 148 12.06 13.56 13.60
CA ASP A 148 10.85 14.34 13.39
C ASP A 148 11.20 15.73 12.89
N THR A 149 10.83 16.01 11.65
CA THR A 149 11.07 17.30 10.99
C THR A 149 9.79 18.11 10.78
N GLY A 150 8.66 17.63 11.35
CA GLY A 150 7.39 18.33 11.26
C GLY A 150 6.16 17.44 11.00
N MET A 151 6.33 16.11 10.92
CA MET A 151 5.20 15.16 10.87
C MET A 151 4.55 14.98 12.25
N HIS A 152 5.33 15.12 13.33
CA HIS A 152 4.92 15.02 14.74
C HIS A 152 4.19 13.72 15.09
N ARG A 153 4.67 12.61 14.50
CA ARG A 153 4.14 11.27 14.78
C ARG A 153 5.11 10.44 15.61
N LEU A 154 6.33 10.22 15.09
CA LEU A 154 7.43 9.52 15.73
C LEU A 154 8.75 10.15 15.29
N GLY A 155 9.79 10.10 16.14
CA GLY A 155 11.14 10.54 15.79
C GLY A 155 11.75 11.46 16.81
N PHE A 156 13.09 11.57 16.79
CA PHE A 156 13.85 12.51 17.61
C PHE A 156 13.65 13.93 17.12
N MET A 157 13.36 14.84 18.04
CA MET A 157 13.20 16.28 17.76
C MET A 157 14.56 16.96 17.60
N GLU A 158 14.60 18.12 16.94
CA GLU A 158 15.83 18.89 16.70
C GLU A 158 16.62 19.16 17.99
N GLY A 159 15.95 19.49 19.10
CA GLY A 159 16.58 19.72 20.41
C GLY A 159 17.22 18.47 21.05
N GLU A 160 16.91 17.27 20.56
CA GLU A 160 17.42 16.00 21.10
C GLU A 160 18.66 15.51 20.35
N ILE A 161 19.01 16.12 19.20
CA ILE A 161 20.08 15.65 18.32
C ILE A 161 21.44 15.66 19.00
N GLY A 162 21.75 16.71 19.78
CA GLY A 162 23.03 16.78 20.52
C GLY A 162 23.21 15.55 21.42
N ARG A 163 22.21 15.24 22.25
CA ARG A 163 22.23 14.06 23.12
C ARG A 163 22.25 12.75 22.32
N LEU A 164 21.53 12.69 21.21
CA LEU A 164 21.54 11.49 20.35
C LEU A 164 22.96 11.21 19.79
N CYS A 165 23.66 12.26 19.34
CA CYS A 165 25.05 12.18 18.87
C CYS A 165 26.04 11.72 19.94
N GLU A 166 25.79 12.07 21.21
CA GLU A 166 26.60 11.58 22.33
C GLU A 166 26.34 10.13 22.68
N VAL A 167 25.06 9.68 22.63
CA VAL A 167 24.64 8.33 23.03
C VAL A 167 24.97 7.28 21.98
N LEU A 168 24.68 7.52 20.70
CA LEU A 168 24.85 6.50 19.65
C LEU A 168 26.25 5.85 19.59
N PRO A 169 27.38 6.59 19.69
CA PRO A 169 28.69 5.97 19.67
C PRO A 169 29.00 5.08 20.87
N THR A 170 28.26 5.22 21.97
CA THR A 170 28.48 4.45 23.22
C THR A 170 27.75 3.10 23.22
N LEU A 171 26.93 2.81 22.22
CA LEU A 171 26.08 1.60 22.14
C LEU A 171 26.65 0.58 21.13
N PRO A 172 27.57 -0.31 21.53
CA PRO A 172 28.17 -1.29 20.61
C PRO A 172 27.19 -2.36 20.12
N ALA A 173 26.06 -2.54 20.81
CA ALA A 173 25.01 -3.48 20.43
C ALA A 173 24.38 -3.10 19.09
N VAL A 174 24.23 -1.82 18.78
CA VAL A 174 23.56 -1.34 17.57
C VAL A 174 24.52 -0.68 16.59
N LYS A 175 24.12 -0.69 15.31
CA LYS A 175 24.77 0.04 14.22
C LYS A 175 23.72 0.83 13.45
N VAL A 176 23.86 2.14 13.40
CA VAL A 176 22.98 2.99 12.60
C VAL A 176 23.18 2.69 11.12
N ALA A 177 22.22 2.00 10.50
CA ALA A 177 22.22 1.72 9.06
C ALA A 177 21.72 2.93 8.27
N SER A 178 20.68 3.60 8.76
CA SER A 178 20.17 4.83 8.15
C SER A 178 19.62 5.82 9.16
N VAL A 179 19.53 7.07 8.72
CA VAL A 179 18.81 8.16 9.38
C VAL A 179 17.74 8.67 8.43
N PHE A 180 16.51 8.82 8.90
CA PHE A 180 15.43 9.23 8.01
C PHE A 180 14.34 10.08 8.68
N SER A 181 13.54 10.75 7.83
CA SER A 181 12.35 11.47 8.22
C SER A 181 11.19 11.20 7.25
N HIS A 182 10.06 11.86 7.43
CA HIS A 182 8.92 11.76 6.53
C HIS A 182 8.34 13.13 6.21
N LEU A 183 8.22 13.42 4.90
CA LEU A 183 7.59 14.63 4.40
C LEU A 183 6.06 14.43 4.38
N ASN A 184 5.34 15.32 5.04
CA ASN A 184 3.89 15.19 5.22
C ASN A 184 3.04 15.93 4.18
N CYS A 185 3.63 16.85 3.41
CA CYS A 185 2.93 17.69 2.43
C CYS A 185 3.61 17.66 1.05
N ALA A 186 4.45 16.66 0.74
CA ALA A 186 5.19 16.62 -0.52
C ALA A 186 4.27 16.50 -1.77
N ASP A 187 3.02 16.11 -1.59
CA ASP A 187 1.96 16.02 -2.59
C ASP A 187 1.05 17.25 -2.65
N MET A 188 1.31 18.28 -1.84
CA MET A 188 0.49 19.50 -1.75
C MET A 188 1.25 20.73 -2.25
N PRO A 189 0.96 21.27 -3.45
CA PRO A 189 1.71 22.44 -3.99
C PRO A 189 1.66 23.68 -3.14
N GLY A 190 0.53 23.91 -2.45
CA GLY A 190 0.38 25.05 -1.53
C GLY A 190 1.33 25.01 -0.34
N GLU A 191 1.88 23.84 -0.02
CA GLU A 191 2.77 23.59 1.12
C GLU A 191 4.25 23.39 0.71
N ASP A 192 4.63 23.75 -0.50
CA ASP A 192 5.99 23.56 -1.02
C ASP A 192 7.05 24.26 -0.16
N ALA A 193 6.74 25.44 0.35
CA ALA A 193 7.65 26.18 1.22
C ALA A 193 7.93 25.41 2.52
N TYR A 194 6.89 24.86 3.14
CA TYR A 194 7.00 24.05 4.33
C TYR A 194 7.73 22.71 4.04
N THR A 195 7.46 22.08 2.93
CA THR A 195 8.17 20.85 2.52
C THR A 195 9.67 21.11 2.39
N ARG A 196 10.09 22.24 1.78
CA ARG A 196 11.52 22.62 1.70
C ARG A 196 12.12 22.93 3.07
N GLU A 197 11.35 23.54 3.98
CA GLU A 197 11.79 23.73 5.36
C GLU A 197 12.02 22.40 6.07
N GLN A 198 11.12 21.42 5.90
CA GLN A 198 11.30 20.06 6.43
C GLN A 198 12.57 19.40 5.87
N ILE A 199 12.83 19.53 4.56
CA ILE A 199 14.04 19.00 3.90
C ILE A 199 15.31 19.64 4.48
N ALA A 200 15.32 20.96 4.62
CA ALA A 200 16.45 21.68 5.18
C ALA A 200 16.71 21.33 6.65
N ARG A 201 15.66 21.18 7.45
CA ARG A 201 15.73 20.72 8.85
C ARG A 201 16.28 19.29 8.90
N TYR A 202 15.76 18.41 8.07
CA TYR A 202 16.25 17.05 7.96
C TYR A 202 17.74 17.00 7.58
N ASP A 203 18.18 17.81 6.62
CA ASP A 203 19.57 17.85 6.19
C ASP A 203 20.50 18.19 7.35
N ARG A 204 20.21 19.26 8.10
CA ARG A 204 21.01 19.65 9.28
C ARG A 204 21.03 18.57 10.35
N MET A 205 19.86 18.04 10.74
CA MET A 205 19.75 17.02 11.80
C MET A 205 20.46 15.73 11.41
N SER A 206 20.22 15.23 10.21
CA SER A 206 20.81 13.95 9.75
C SER A 206 22.32 14.06 9.48
N ALA A 207 22.80 15.22 9.04
CA ALA A 207 24.24 15.46 8.88
C ALA A 207 24.95 15.45 10.24
N ALA A 208 24.37 16.06 11.29
CA ALA A 208 24.92 16.02 12.65
C ALA A 208 25.01 14.58 13.18
N VAL A 209 23.95 13.77 13.03
CA VAL A 209 23.96 12.36 13.45
C VAL A 209 25.00 11.58 12.65
N ALA A 210 25.09 11.74 11.34
CA ALA A 210 26.06 11.04 10.50
C ALA A 210 27.52 11.41 10.88
N ALA A 211 27.78 12.68 11.19
CA ALA A 211 29.11 13.15 11.58
C ALA A 211 29.56 12.63 12.96
N SER A 212 28.63 12.25 13.85
CA SER A 212 28.96 11.69 15.16
C SER A 212 29.39 10.22 15.12
N LEU A 213 29.25 9.55 13.97
CA LEU A 213 29.52 8.13 13.82
C LEU A 213 30.81 7.88 13.00
N PRO A 214 31.64 6.87 13.35
CA PRO A 214 32.91 6.59 12.67
C PRO A 214 32.72 5.80 11.35
N TYR A 215 31.53 5.75 10.79
CA TYR A 215 31.19 5.03 9.55
C TYR A 215 30.08 5.75 8.78
N SER A 216 29.96 5.45 7.50
CA SER A 216 28.91 6.04 6.65
C SER A 216 27.52 5.55 7.02
N VAL A 217 26.56 6.46 7.00
CA VAL A 217 25.16 6.23 7.31
C VAL A 217 24.31 6.67 6.11
N ILE A 218 23.33 5.86 5.73
CA ILE A 218 22.38 6.17 4.63
C ILE A 218 21.41 7.24 5.13
N ARG A 219 21.25 8.32 4.35
CA ARG A 219 20.31 9.41 4.65
C ARG A 219 19.14 9.37 3.69
N HIS A 220 17.89 9.47 4.18
CA HIS A 220 16.73 9.47 3.31
C HIS A 220 15.49 10.15 3.89
N THR A 221 14.75 10.90 3.04
CA THR A 221 13.48 11.51 3.47
C THR A 221 12.39 11.47 2.40
N ALA A 222 12.74 11.38 1.11
CA ALA A 222 11.77 11.38 0.01
C ALA A 222 10.82 10.18 0.07
N ASN A 223 9.51 10.47 -0.02
CA ASN A 223 8.44 9.54 -0.35
C ASN A 223 8.14 9.58 -1.88
N SER A 224 7.13 8.86 -2.37
CA SER A 224 6.81 8.80 -3.80
C SER A 224 6.63 10.20 -4.42
N ALA A 225 5.86 11.08 -3.81
CA ALA A 225 5.64 12.44 -4.31
C ALA A 225 6.93 13.28 -4.31
N ALA A 226 7.73 13.16 -3.25
CA ALA A 226 8.99 13.89 -3.17
C ALA A 226 10.02 13.41 -4.20
N ILE A 227 10.01 12.13 -4.58
CA ILE A 227 10.88 11.63 -5.67
C ILE A 227 10.60 12.41 -6.97
N GLU A 228 9.35 12.74 -7.25
CA GLU A 228 8.97 13.47 -8.45
C GLU A 228 9.20 14.97 -8.33
N ARG A 229 8.85 15.55 -7.18
CA ARG A 229 8.75 17.02 -7.01
C ARG A 229 9.99 17.69 -6.40
N PHE A 230 10.74 16.97 -5.56
CA PHE A 230 11.84 17.55 -4.76
C PHE A 230 13.14 16.76 -4.94
N PRO A 231 13.89 16.96 -6.05
CA PRO A 231 15.16 16.29 -6.27
C PRO A 231 16.13 16.41 -5.10
N GLU A 232 16.09 17.55 -4.40
CA GLU A 232 16.91 17.84 -3.22
C GLU A 232 16.61 16.97 -1.99
N ALA A 233 15.45 16.29 -1.97
CA ALA A 233 15.03 15.39 -0.88
C ALA A 233 15.52 13.96 -1.03
N ARG A 234 16.12 13.58 -2.16
CA ARG A 234 16.44 12.18 -2.50
C ARG A 234 17.54 11.60 -1.65
N PHE A 235 18.59 12.39 -1.33
CA PHE A 235 19.77 11.96 -0.57
C PHE A 235 20.34 10.62 -1.07
N ASP A 236 20.65 9.67 -0.15
CA ASP A 236 21.25 8.39 -0.50
C ASP A 236 20.21 7.30 -0.84
N MET A 237 18.96 7.49 -0.40
CA MET A 237 17.89 6.49 -0.57
C MET A 237 16.52 7.16 -0.60
N CYS A 238 15.56 6.55 -1.32
CA CYS A 238 14.18 7.00 -1.38
C CYS A 238 13.22 5.88 -0.95
N ARG A 239 12.03 6.26 -0.45
CA ARG A 239 10.99 5.31 -0.06
C ARG A 239 9.84 5.36 -1.06
N LEU A 240 9.70 4.31 -1.86
CA LEU A 240 8.66 4.16 -2.85
C LEU A 240 7.45 3.44 -2.21
N GLY A 241 6.37 4.18 -2.04
CA GLY A 241 5.09 3.69 -1.53
C GLY A 241 4.03 3.70 -2.63
N LEU A 242 3.09 4.62 -2.55
CA LEU A 242 1.92 4.71 -3.42
C LEU A 242 2.24 4.71 -4.92
N GLY A 243 3.38 5.31 -5.30
CA GLY A 243 3.83 5.33 -6.69
C GLY A 243 4.05 3.92 -7.27
N LEU A 244 4.47 2.95 -6.45
CA LEU A 244 4.60 1.55 -6.87
C LEU A 244 3.25 0.97 -7.29
N TYR A 245 2.17 1.39 -6.63
CA TYR A 245 0.81 0.91 -6.83
C TYR A 245 0.03 1.71 -7.90
N GLY A 246 0.69 2.64 -8.60
CA GLY A 246 0.15 3.34 -9.75
C GLY A 246 -0.40 4.74 -9.47
N PHE A 247 -0.05 5.34 -8.33
CA PHE A 247 -0.49 6.69 -7.97
C PHE A 247 0.70 7.63 -7.82
N GLY A 248 0.82 8.57 -8.74
CA GLY A 248 1.87 9.57 -8.80
C GLY A 248 1.35 10.98 -8.63
N TRP A 249 2.28 11.94 -8.62
CA TRP A 249 1.97 13.35 -8.45
C TRP A 249 1.20 13.95 -9.66
N GLU A 250 1.69 13.73 -10.88
CA GLU A 250 1.14 14.35 -12.08
C GLU A 250 -0.05 13.54 -12.65
N HIS A 251 -1.14 13.42 -11.90
CA HIS A 251 -2.32 12.64 -12.31
C HIS A 251 -1.94 11.25 -12.87
N ASN A 252 -0.94 10.62 -12.23
CA ASN A 252 -0.41 9.31 -12.60
C ASN A 252 0.23 9.25 -14.00
N ALA A 253 0.63 10.39 -14.58
CA ALA A 253 1.27 10.42 -15.89
C ALA A 253 2.52 9.53 -15.92
N GLY A 254 2.55 8.55 -16.81
CA GLY A 254 3.63 7.56 -16.92
C GLY A 254 3.53 6.37 -15.98
N LEU A 255 2.57 6.30 -15.06
CA LEU A 255 2.31 5.14 -14.22
C LEU A 255 1.22 4.24 -14.79
N ARG A 256 1.25 2.98 -14.41
CA ARG A 256 0.23 1.99 -14.77
C ARG A 256 -0.59 1.62 -13.54
N PRO A 257 -1.92 1.59 -13.64
CA PRO A 257 -2.79 1.05 -12.61
C PRO A 257 -2.46 -0.41 -12.33
N VAL A 258 -2.43 -0.78 -11.04
CA VAL A 258 -1.96 -2.10 -10.62
C VAL A 258 -3.11 -3.04 -10.29
N SER A 259 -4.25 -2.51 -9.82
CA SER A 259 -5.29 -3.34 -9.23
C SER A 259 -6.64 -3.17 -9.90
N ALA A 260 -7.38 -4.28 -10.05
CA ALA A 260 -8.79 -4.30 -10.43
C ALA A 260 -9.57 -5.27 -9.53
N LEU A 261 -10.68 -4.82 -8.96
CA LEU A 261 -11.57 -5.65 -8.14
C LEU A 261 -12.76 -6.10 -8.97
N LYS A 262 -12.93 -7.41 -9.08
CA LYS A 262 -13.94 -8.03 -9.93
C LYS A 262 -14.77 -9.05 -9.17
N THR A 263 -16.01 -9.20 -9.59
CA THR A 263 -16.94 -10.22 -9.07
C THR A 263 -17.80 -10.77 -10.22
N ARG A 264 -18.84 -11.54 -9.90
CA ARG A 264 -19.76 -12.09 -10.90
C ARG A 264 -21.20 -11.97 -10.44
N ILE A 265 -22.11 -11.87 -11.40
CA ILE A 265 -23.56 -11.91 -11.12
C ILE A 265 -23.94 -13.31 -10.63
N VAL A 266 -24.63 -13.38 -9.49
CA VAL A 266 -25.10 -14.65 -8.92
C VAL A 266 -26.60 -14.84 -9.08
N GLN A 267 -27.37 -13.75 -9.21
CA GLN A 267 -28.80 -13.81 -9.43
C GLN A 267 -29.30 -12.54 -10.13
N ILE A 268 -30.27 -12.71 -11.04
CA ILE A 268 -30.96 -11.60 -11.71
C ILE A 268 -32.46 -11.66 -11.31
N LYS A 269 -33.02 -10.48 -10.99
CA LYS A 269 -34.45 -10.31 -10.69
C LYS A 269 -35.07 -9.19 -11.52
N ARG A 270 -36.31 -9.38 -11.95
CA ARG A 270 -37.13 -8.34 -12.55
C ARG A 270 -38.11 -7.84 -11.49
N LEU A 271 -38.08 -6.55 -11.23
CA LEU A 271 -38.86 -5.91 -10.18
C LEU A 271 -39.73 -4.81 -10.80
N GLU A 272 -40.89 -4.55 -10.17
CA GLU A 272 -41.84 -3.55 -10.66
C GLU A 272 -41.55 -2.15 -10.10
N ALA A 273 -42.10 -1.14 -10.75
CA ALA A 273 -42.10 0.21 -10.18
C ALA A 273 -42.84 0.22 -8.83
N GLY A 274 -42.24 0.87 -7.83
CA GLY A 274 -42.75 0.89 -6.46
C GLY A 274 -42.15 -0.17 -5.53
N ASP A 275 -41.50 -1.18 -6.06
CA ASP A 275 -40.68 -2.10 -5.28
C ASP A 275 -39.51 -1.39 -4.61
N ALA A 276 -38.94 -2.04 -3.61
CA ALA A 276 -37.79 -1.51 -2.90
C ALA A 276 -36.73 -2.59 -2.62
N VAL A 277 -35.46 -2.26 -2.83
CA VAL A 277 -34.32 -3.17 -2.74
C VAL A 277 -33.49 -2.87 -1.49
N GLY A 278 -33.04 -3.94 -0.80
CA GLY A 278 -32.08 -3.90 0.27
C GLY A 278 -32.62 -3.44 1.63
N TYR A 279 -31.70 -3.34 2.59
CA TYR A 279 -32.01 -2.99 3.98
C TYR A 279 -32.66 -1.61 4.12
N GLY A 280 -33.71 -1.56 4.93
CA GLY A 280 -34.48 -0.36 5.18
C GLY A 280 -35.26 0.12 3.94
N ARG A 281 -35.44 -0.76 2.94
CA ARG A 281 -36.12 -0.44 1.68
C ARG A 281 -35.51 0.83 1.01
N ALA A 282 -34.20 0.98 1.11
CA ALA A 282 -33.49 2.21 0.70
C ALA A 282 -33.42 2.39 -0.83
N GLY A 283 -33.41 1.29 -1.59
CA GLY A 283 -33.42 1.32 -3.06
C GLY A 283 -34.82 1.35 -3.62
N LYS A 284 -35.50 2.48 -3.59
CA LYS A 284 -36.87 2.65 -4.17
C LYS A 284 -36.78 2.66 -5.70
N LEU A 285 -37.60 1.80 -6.34
CA LEU A 285 -37.60 1.70 -7.80
C LEU A 285 -38.72 2.61 -8.37
N LEU A 286 -38.34 3.53 -9.23
CA LEU A 286 -39.27 4.46 -9.88
C LEU A 286 -39.78 3.95 -11.25
N ARG A 287 -39.18 2.86 -11.75
CA ARG A 287 -39.53 2.21 -13.02
C ARG A 287 -39.36 0.70 -12.86
N PRO A 288 -39.96 -0.13 -13.75
CA PRO A 288 -39.60 -1.52 -13.85
C PRO A 288 -38.07 -1.67 -14.00
N THR A 289 -37.45 -2.46 -13.15
CA THR A 289 -36.00 -2.53 -13.00
C THR A 289 -35.50 -3.97 -13.01
N VAL A 290 -34.44 -4.23 -13.73
CA VAL A 290 -33.71 -5.50 -13.68
C VAL A 290 -32.50 -5.32 -12.75
N THR A 291 -32.53 -6.04 -11.62
CA THR A 291 -31.42 -6.00 -10.65
C THR A 291 -30.58 -7.26 -10.74
N ALA A 292 -29.27 -7.10 -10.61
CA ALA A 292 -28.34 -8.20 -10.45
C ALA A 292 -27.74 -8.18 -9.04
N THR A 293 -27.71 -9.32 -8.38
CA THR A 293 -27.01 -9.52 -7.10
C THR A 293 -25.58 -9.96 -7.36
N VAL A 294 -24.63 -9.30 -6.70
CA VAL A 294 -23.20 -9.63 -6.76
C VAL A 294 -22.68 -9.95 -5.35
N PRO A 295 -21.83 -11.01 -5.19
CA PRO A 295 -21.35 -11.49 -3.89
C PRO A 295 -20.12 -10.69 -3.44
N ILE A 296 -20.31 -9.40 -3.23
CA ILE A 296 -19.35 -8.50 -2.62
C ILE A 296 -20.09 -7.51 -1.72
N GLY A 297 -19.63 -7.36 -0.50
CA GLY A 297 -20.18 -6.45 0.49
C GLY A 297 -19.12 -5.77 1.33
N TYR A 298 -19.55 -5.10 2.42
CA TYR A 298 -18.60 -4.35 3.24
C TYR A 298 -17.61 -5.24 4.01
N ALA A 299 -17.89 -6.52 4.23
CA ALA A 299 -16.94 -7.46 4.80
C ALA A 299 -15.84 -7.88 3.80
N ASP A 300 -16.02 -7.59 2.52
CA ASP A 300 -15.02 -7.78 1.46
C ASP A 300 -14.19 -6.51 1.20
N GLY A 301 -14.61 -5.37 1.79
CA GLY A 301 -13.98 -4.08 1.60
C GLY A 301 -14.76 -3.10 0.70
N LEU A 302 -15.99 -3.45 0.27
CA LEU A 302 -16.87 -2.53 -0.45
C LEU A 302 -17.55 -1.59 0.55
N ASP A 303 -17.10 -0.36 0.67
CA ASP A 303 -17.64 0.58 1.65
C ASP A 303 -19.15 0.76 1.51
N ARG A 304 -19.84 0.77 2.66
CA ARG A 304 -21.30 0.85 2.71
C ARG A 304 -21.87 2.17 2.17
N HIS A 305 -21.07 3.25 2.20
CA HIS A 305 -21.45 4.56 1.67
C HIS A 305 -21.51 4.58 0.13
N LEU A 306 -20.97 3.58 -0.55
CA LEU A 306 -21.08 3.42 -2.01
C LEU A 306 -22.49 2.99 -2.47
N GLY A 307 -23.38 2.63 -1.55
CA GLY A 307 -24.76 2.25 -1.85
C GLY A 307 -25.65 3.41 -2.32
N CYS A 308 -26.90 3.09 -2.65
CA CYS A 308 -27.95 4.06 -3.02
C CYS A 308 -27.56 4.94 -4.23
N GLY A 309 -26.92 4.36 -5.24
CA GLY A 309 -26.58 5.04 -6.49
C GLY A 309 -25.29 5.89 -6.43
N ARG A 310 -24.59 5.93 -5.29
CA ARG A 310 -23.35 6.74 -5.16
C ARG A 310 -22.17 6.17 -5.94
N TRP A 311 -22.18 4.86 -6.20
CA TRP A 311 -21.20 4.19 -7.03
C TRP A 311 -21.86 3.33 -8.10
N SER A 312 -21.22 3.27 -9.25
CA SER A 312 -21.60 2.38 -10.34
C SER A 312 -20.45 1.39 -10.62
N MET A 313 -20.75 0.10 -10.57
CA MET A 313 -19.90 -0.94 -11.09
C MET A 313 -19.98 -0.98 -12.61
N ARG A 314 -19.15 -1.79 -13.27
CA ARG A 314 -19.19 -1.99 -14.73
C ARG A 314 -19.65 -3.42 -15.04
N VAL A 315 -20.61 -3.52 -15.94
CA VAL A 315 -21.07 -4.79 -16.53
C VAL A 315 -21.03 -4.63 -18.03
N ALA A 316 -20.35 -5.50 -18.74
CA ALA A 316 -20.15 -5.38 -20.21
C ALA A 316 -19.69 -3.96 -20.62
N GLY A 317 -18.80 -3.33 -19.84
CA GLY A 317 -18.28 -1.97 -20.08
C GLY A 317 -19.26 -0.84 -19.76
N ARG A 318 -20.49 -1.12 -19.32
CA ARG A 318 -21.52 -0.11 -19.02
C ARG A 318 -21.69 0.10 -17.52
N PRO A 319 -22.02 1.32 -17.06
CA PRO A 319 -22.25 1.59 -15.65
C PRO A 319 -23.52 0.90 -15.14
N ALA A 320 -23.38 0.23 -14.01
CA ALA A 320 -24.46 -0.44 -13.27
C ALA A 320 -24.46 0.11 -11.82
N PRO A 321 -25.34 1.08 -11.49
CA PRO A 321 -25.36 1.71 -10.18
C PRO A 321 -25.79 0.73 -9.09
N ILE A 322 -25.23 0.86 -7.88
CA ILE A 322 -25.64 0.08 -6.71
C ILE A 322 -27.01 0.53 -6.24
N VAL A 323 -27.98 -0.39 -6.21
CA VAL A 323 -29.36 -0.15 -5.76
C VAL A 323 -29.48 -0.49 -4.29
N GLY A 324 -29.97 0.46 -3.50
CA GLY A 324 -30.10 0.30 -2.06
C GLY A 324 -28.75 0.28 -1.35
N ARG A 325 -28.77 -0.19 -0.10
CA ARG A 325 -27.57 -0.22 0.75
C ARG A 325 -26.72 -1.44 0.44
N VAL A 326 -25.40 -1.29 0.48
CA VAL A 326 -24.46 -2.43 0.48
C VAL A 326 -24.69 -3.26 1.73
N CYS A 327 -24.82 -4.59 1.57
CA CYS A 327 -24.96 -5.56 2.65
C CYS A 327 -23.57 -6.07 3.10
N MET A 328 -23.53 -6.98 4.08
CA MET A 328 -22.27 -7.53 4.58
C MET A 328 -21.50 -8.30 3.51
N ASP A 329 -22.18 -9.18 2.76
CA ASP A 329 -21.56 -10.14 1.85
C ASP A 329 -22.04 -10.00 0.40
N SER A 330 -22.92 -9.04 0.11
CA SER A 330 -23.47 -8.84 -1.24
C SER A 330 -24.01 -7.43 -1.42
N CYS A 331 -24.22 -7.04 -2.67
CA CYS A 331 -25.02 -5.87 -3.02
C CYS A 331 -25.80 -6.12 -4.33
N MET A 332 -26.70 -5.22 -4.65
CA MET A 332 -27.53 -5.28 -5.85
C MET A 332 -27.19 -4.08 -6.75
N ILE A 333 -27.10 -4.33 -8.05
CA ILE A 333 -26.83 -3.31 -9.07
C ILE A 333 -27.96 -3.28 -10.09
N ASP A 334 -28.26 -2.11 -10.65
CA ASP A 334 -29.23 -1.93 -11.73
C ASP A 334 -28.57 -2.24 -13.07
N ILE A 335 -29.10 -3.27 -13.76
CA ILE A 335 -28.67 -3.69 -15.11
C ILE A 335 -29.76 -3.51 -16.16
N THR A 336 -30.81 -2.74 -15.86
CA THR A 336 -32.00 -2.57 -16.73
C THR A 336 -31.60 -2.18 -18.15
N ASP A 337 -30.67 -1.24 -18.29
CA ASP A 337 -30.27 -0.67 -19.57
C ASP A 337 -29.04 -1.38 -20.18
N ILE A 338 -28.69 -2.58 -19.66
CA ILE A 338 -27.54 -3.36 -20.14
C ILE A 338 -28.03 -4.67 -20.77
N PRO A 339 -28.19 -4.72 -22.08
CA PRO A 339 -28.72 -5.92 -22.74
C PRO A 339 -27.71 -7.06 -22.78
N GLY A 340 -28.24 -8.30 -22.85
CA GLY A 340 -27.42 -9.49 -23.02
C GLY A 340 -26.65 -9.96 -21.79
N VAL A 341 -26.95 -9.40 -20.60
CA VAL A 341 -26.32 -9.77 -19.34
C VAL A 341 -27.05 -10.94 -18.69
N GLY A 342 -26.26 -11.91 -18.18
CA GLY A 342 -26.72 -13.12 -17.52
C GLY A 342 -26.03 -13.40 -16.19
N GLU A 343 -26.56 -14.40 -15.47
CA GLU A 343 -25.88 -14.93 -14.29
C GLU A 343 -24.54 -15.57 -14.69
N GLY A 344 -23.48 -15.32 -13.89
CA GLY A 344 -22.11 -15.71 -14.17
C GLY A 344 -21.28 -14.65 -14.88
N ASP A 345 -21.89 -13.60 -15.44
CA ASP A 345 -21.15 -12.53 -16.11
C ASP A 345 -20.29 -11.73 -15.13
N GLU A 346 -19.16 -11.25 -15.63
CA GLU A 346 -18.20 -10.48 -14.86
C GLU A 346 -18.71 -9.06 -14.57
N VAL A 347 -18.46 -8.63 -13.34
CA VAL A 347 -18.74 -7.29 -12.86
C VAL A 347 -17.44 -6.68 -12.33
N THR A 348 -17.07 -5.54 -12.84
CA THR A 348 -15.91 -4.78 -12.36
C THR A 348 -16.36 -3.77 -11.30
N VAL A 349 -15.85 -3.91 -10.09
CA VAL A 349 -16.14 -3.02 -8.95
C VAL A 349 -15.35 -1.73 -9.06
N PHE A 350 -14.04 -1.86 -9.27
CA PHE A 350 -13.15 -0.78 -9.69
C PHE A 350 -12.03 -1.32 -10.59
N SER A 351 -11.46 -0.48 -11.41
CA SER A 351 -10.39 -0.82 -12.35
C SER A 351 -9.55 0.42 -12.70
N ALA A 352 -8.86 0.37 -13.84
CA ALA A 352 -8.16 1.50 -14.43
C ALA A 352 -9.06 2.42 -15.28
N GLU A 353 -10.32 2.04 -15.53
CA GLU A 353 -11.21 2.80 -16.41
C GLU A 353 -11.64 4.12 -15.77
N PRO A 354 -11.57 5.26 -16.48
CA PRO A 354 -12.03 6.54 -15.98
C PRO A 354 -13.48 6.47 -15.47
N GLY A 355 -13.71 7.01 -14.25
CA GLY A 355 -15.01 6.96 -13.58
C GLY A 355 -15.34 5.62 -12.90
N ASN A 356 -14.47 4.62 -13.03
CA ASN A 356 -14.51 3.37 -12.26
C ASN A 356 -13.17 3.11 -11.56
N ASP A 357 -12.35 4.14 -11.44
CA ASP A 357 -11.02 4.11 -10.85
C ASP A 357 -11.04 4.42 -9.34
N LEU A 358 -9.96 4.05 -8.66
CA LEU A 358 -9.81 4.23 -7.21
C LEU A 358 -9.79 5.71 -6.77
N GLU A 359 -9.29 6.62 -7.60
CA GLU A 359 -9.30 8.06 -7.27
C GLU A 359 -10.72 8.63 -7.32
N THR A 360 -11.51 8.21 -8.31
CA THR A 360 -12.93 8.57 -8.39
C THR A 360 -13.71 7.98 -7.22
N MET A 361 -13.46 6.72 -6.84
CA MET A 361 -14.07 6.09 -5.68
C MET A 361 -13.70 6.80 -4.38
N ALA A 362 -12.43 7.19 -4.22
CA ALA A 362 -11.94 7.93 -3.05
C ALA A 362 -12.65 9.29 -2.91
N ARG A 363 -12.82 10.01 -4.02
CA ARG A 363 -13.59 11.27 -4.01
C ARG A 363 -15.06 11.08 -3.60
N VAL A 364 -15.70 9.99 -4.03
CA VAL A 364 -17.08 9.66 -3.63
C VAL A 364 -17.17 9.36 -2.12
N LEU A 365 -16.13 8.78 -1.56
CA LEU A 365 -16.06 8.38 -0.14
C LEU A 365 -15.46 9.46 0.77
N ASP A 366 -14.96 10.57 0.19
CA ASP A 366 -14.20 11.61 0.93
C ASP A 366 -12.98 11.03 1.66
N THR A 367 -12.21 10.24 0.93
CA THR A 367 -11.00 9.55 1.41
C THR A 367 -9.90 9.50 0.35
N ILE A 368 -8.92 8.64 0.55
CA ILE A 368 -7.75 8.46 -0.32
C ILE A 368 -7.68 7.02 -0.86
N PRO A 369 -7.04 6.80 -2.04
CA PRO A 369 -6.90 5.45 -2.62
C PRO A 369 -6.27 4.41 -1.69
N TYR A 370 -5.35 4.82 -0.79
CA TYR A 370 -4.73 3.94 0.21
C TYR A 370 -5.76 3.21 1.08
N GLU A 371 -6.75 3.94 1.60
CA GLU A 371 -7.77 3.35 2.50
C GLU A 371 -8.61 2.32 1.75
N ILE A 372 -9.00 2.63 0.52
CA ILE A 372 -9.78 1.70 -0.30
C ILE A 372 -8.98 0.44 -0.61
N MET A 373 -7.72 0.57 -1.01
CA MET A 373 -6.87 -0.58 -1.32
C MET A 373 -6.66 -1.48 -0.10
N THR A 374 -6.34 -0.88 1.04
CA THR A 374 -6.07 -1.62 2.29
C THR A 374 -7.33 -2.21 2.92
N SER A 375 -8.52 -1.68 2.60
CA SER A 375 -9.80 -2.22 3.07
C SER A 375 -10.20 -3.53 2.38
N VAL A 376 -9.62 -3.86 1.22
CA VAL A 376 -9.92 -5.13 0.53
C VAL A 376 -9.51 -6.30 1.41
N SER A 377 -10.51 -6.98 1.96
CA SER A 377 -10.37 -8.04 2.96
C SER A 377 -9.50 -9.21 2.46
N SER A 378 -8.84 -9.89 3.39
CA SER A 378 -8.08 -11.13 3.12
C SER A 378 -8.95 -12.29 2.62
N ARG A 379 -10.28 -12.23 2.76
CA ARG A 379 -11.20 -13.23 2.18
C ARG A 379 -11.32 -13.10 0.65
N VAL A 380 -11.08 -11.93 0.07
CA VAL A 380 -11.00 -11.72 -1.39
C VAL A 380 -9.71 -12.36 -1.90
N LYS A 381 -9.80 -13.16 -2.97
CA LYS A 381 -8.62 -13.77 -3.61
C LYS A 381 -7.79 -12.71 -4.31
N ARG A 382 -6.45 -12.79 -4.17
CA ARG A 382 -5.53 -12.07 -5.04
C ARG A 382 -5.11 -12.96 -6.19
N ILE A 383 -5.17 -12.43 -7.40
CA ILE A 383 -4.71 -13.09 -8.63
C ILE A 383 -3.64 -12.21 -9.24
N TYR A 384 -2.44 -12.75 -9.32
CA TYR A 384 -1.29 -12.02 -9.82
C TYR A 384 -1.13 -12.27 -11.31
N LEU A 385 -1.14 -11.18 -12.08
CA LEU A 385 -0.92 -11.18 -13.52
C LEU A 385 0.55 -10.87 -13.76
N LYS A 386 1.20 -11.70 -14.57
CA LYS A 386 2.57 -11.50 -15.02
C LYS A 386 2.73 -12.18 -16.37
N GLU A 387 3.21 -11.47 -17.37
CA GLU A 387 3.57 -11.97 -18.70
C GLU A 387 4.95 -12.63 -18.75
#